data_560dd5fa2af2b5949c75ed69066d04f4
#
_entry.id   560dd5fa2af2b5949c75ed69066d04f4
#
_cell.length_a   1.000
_cell.length_b   1.000
_cell.length_c   1.000
_cell.angle_alpha   90.00
_cell.angle_beta   90.00
_cell.angle_gamma   90.00
#
_symmetry.space_group_name_H-M   'P 1'
#
loop_
_entity.id
_entity.type
_entity.pdbx_description
1 polymer ?
#
loop_
_entity_poly.entity_id
_entity_poly.type
_entity_poly.pdbx_seq_one_letter_code
_entity_poly.pdbx_strand_id
1 'polypeptide(L)'
;GLSKVFGESLAQYYWDKYKLETVSIRVYSCVAEPKDHRMLSTWLSYNDLRSLVISCMNTSNVQHSIIFGVSNNDSILVDNKYANHIAYRPKDNGEEFRKKIEDNYGFIDSKDPLVTTHGGYFVSAGHFDDE
;
A
#
# COMPACT_ATOMS: atom_id res chain seq x y z
N GLY A 1 5.56 -12.55 -0.61
CA GLY A 1 6.65 -11.60 -0.42
C GLY A 1 7.81 -11.76 -1.38
N LEU A 2 8.51 -12.90 -1.36
CA LEU A 2 9.77 -13.08 -2.11
C LEU A 2 9.62 -12.85 -3.64
N SER A 3 8.56 -13.38 -4.24
CA SER A 3 8.28 -13.19 -5.68
C SER A 3 8.08 -11.71 -6.06
N LYS A 4 7.57 -10.90 -5.17
CA LYS A 4 7.38 -9.46 -5.38
C LYS A 4 8.72 -8.71 -5.35
N VAL A 5 9.58 -9.06 -4.39
CA VAL A 5 10.95 -8.51 -4.32
C VAL A 5 11.75 -8.87 -5.58
N PHE A 6 11.63 -10.11 -6.05
CA PHE A 6 12.24 -10.52 -7.31
C PHE A 6 11.75 -9.68 -8.50
N GLY A 7 10.44 -9.44 -8.60
CA GLY A 7 9.85 -8.61 -9.66
C GLY A 7 10.36 -7.17 -9.66
N GLU A 8 10.48 -6.54 -8.49
CA GLU A 8 11.05 -5.20 -8.36
C GLU A 8 12.53 -5.17 -8.77
N SER A 9 13.32 -6.16 -8.35
CA SER A 9 14.73 -6.28 -8.73
C SER A 9 14.91 -6.52 -10.23
N LEU A 10 14.02 -7.30 -10.84
CA LEU A 10 14.01 -7.52 -12.28
C LEU A 10 13.66 -6.22 -13.04
N ALA A 11 12.71 -5.46 -12.58
CA ALA A 11 12.35 -4.15 -13.15
C ALA A 11 13.53 -3.17 -13.09
N GLN A 12 14.28 -3.13 -11.96
CA GLN A 12 15.51 -2.35 -11.86
C GLN A 12 16.54 -2.78 -12.89
N TYR A 13 16.77 -4.10 -13.05
CA TYR A 13 17.71 -4.62 -14.06
C TYR A 13 17.33 -4.17 -15.49
N TYR A 14 16.05 -4.22 -15.84
CA TYR A 14 15.59 -3.79 -17.16
C TYR A 14 15.73 -2.28 -17.37
N TRP A 15 15.50 -1.49 -16.33
CA TRP A 15 15.80 -0.06 -16.37
C TRP A 15 17.30 0.19 -16.59
N ASP A 16 18.17 -0.45 -15.83
CA ASP A 16 19.62 -0.23 -15.91
C ASP A 16 20.16 -0.59 -17.27
N LYS A 17 19.73 -1.73 -17.83
CA LYS A 17 20.24 -2.28 -19.07
C LYS A 17 19.58 -1.71 -20.33
N TYR A 18 18.27 -1.56 -20.29
CA TYR A 18 17.48 -1.24 -21.49
C TYR A 18 16.76 0.11 -21.40
N LYS A 19 16.86 0.81 -20.29
CA LYS A 19 16.12 2.04 -20.01
C LYS A 19 14.60 1.85 -20.13
N LEU A 20 14.11 0.66 -19.80
CA LEU A 20 12.68 0.37 -19.74
C LEU A 20 12.11 0.96 -18.46
N GLU A 21 11.32 2.00 -18.62
CA GLU A 21 10.68 2.67 -17.49
C GLU A 21 9.61 1.79 -16.84
N THR A 22 9.61 1.73 -15.52
CA THR A 22 8.69 0.90 -14.74
C THR A 22 8.28 1.59 -13.46
N VAL A 23 7.02 1.41 -13.06
CA VAL A 23 6.53 1.80 -11.72
C VAL A 23 5.98 0.57 -11.01
N SER A 24 6.61 0.17 -9.93
CA SER A 24 6.13 -0.90 -9.05
C SER A 24 5.22 -0.30 -7.99
N ILE A 25 3.93 -0.63 -8.03
CA ILE A 25 2.95 -0.15 -7.05
C ILE A 25 2.79 -1.19 -5.96
N ARG A 26 3.19 -0.87 -4.74
CA ARG A 26 2.99 -1.70 -3.55
C ARG A 26 1.61 -1.41 -2.96
N VAL A 27 0.66 -2.31 -3.21
CA VAL A 27 -0.71 -2.20 -2.71
C VAL A 27 -0.89 -3.14 -1.52
N TYR A 28 -1.48 -2.65 -0.43
CA TYR A 28 -1.83 -3.44 0.75
C TYR A 28 -3.30 -3.90 0.67
N SER A 29 -4.24 -2.96 0.73
CA SER A 29 -5.66 -3.26 0.82
C SER A 29 -6.46 -2.38 -0.13
N CYS A 30 -6.71 -2.87 -1.36
CA CYS A 30 -7.53 -2.16 -2.33
C CYS A 30 -8.92 -2.79 -2.40
N VAL A 31 -9.85 -2.19 -1.68
CA VAL A 31 -11.24 -2.65 -1.54
C VAL A 31 -12.18 -1.44 -1.54
N ALA A 32 -13.49 -1.67 -1.78
CA ALA A 32 -14.47 -0.59 -1.81
C ALA A 32 -14.52 0.21 -0.49
N GLU A 33 -14.47 -0.49 0.64
CA GLU A 33 -14.46 0.10 1.98
C GLU A 33 -13.48 -0.67 2.87
N PRO A 34 -12.76 -0.01 3.80
CA PRO A 34 -11.97 -0.70 4.82
C PRO A 34 -12.84 -1.63 5.65
N LYS A 35 -12.32 -2.81 5.99
CA LYS A 35 -13.07 -3.86 6.69
C LYS A 35 -12.57 -4.12 8.11
N ASP A 36 -11.36 -3.69 8.43
CA ASP A 36 -10.71 -3.92 9.71
C ASP A 36 -9.83 -2.72 10.12
N HIS A 37 -9.34 -2.73 11.36
CA HIS A 37 -8.51 -1.66 11.92
C HIS A 37 -7.21 -1.43 11.15
N ARG A 38 -6.59 -2.51 10.62
CA ARG A 38 -5.36 -2.38 9.83
C ARG A 38 -5.61 -1.60 8.54
N MET A 39 -6.78 -1.79 7.94
CA MET A 39 -7.13 -1.10 6.71
C MET A 39 -7.28 0.41 6.90
N LEU A 40 -7.51 0.91 8.12
CA LEU A 40 -7.50 2.35 8.40
C LEU A 40 -6.16 3.02 8.05
N SER A 41 -5.06 2.26 8.06
CA SER A 41 -3.73 2.74 7.68
C SER A 41 -3.26 2.28 6.30
N THR A 42 -3.83 1.20 5.77
CA THR A 42 -3.33 0.52 4.55
C THR A 42 -4.30 0.57 3.38
N TRP A 43 -5.47 1.16 3.57
CA TRP A 43 -6.51 1.22 2.55
C TRP A 43 -6.11 2.08 1.36
N LEU A 44 -6.46 1.58 0.17
CA LEU A 44 -6.43 2.29 -1.09
C LEU A 44 -7.82 2.23 -1.71
N SER A 45 -8.48 3.37 -1.87
CA SER A 45 -9.75 3.45 -2.56
C SER A 45 -9.60 3.18 -4.05
N TYR A 46 -10.68 2.78 -4.72
CA TYR A 46 -10.68 2.62 -6.18
C TYR A 46 -10.45 3.95 -6.91
N ASN A 47 -10.93 5.06 -6.36
CA ASN A 47 -10.70 6.38 -6.93
C ASN A 47 -9.23 6.78 -6.87
N ASP A 48 -8.60 6.58 -5.70
CA ASP A 48 -7.19 6.88 -5.51
C ASP A 48 -6.29 5.91 -6.30
N LEU A 49 -6.66 4.62 -6.42
CA LEU A 49 -5.96 3.71 -7.32
C LEU A 49 -5.99 4.20 -8.77
N ARG A 50 -7.17 4.62 -9.25
CA ARG A 50 -7.29 5.18 -10.60
C ARG A 50 -6.43 6.43 -10.78
N SER A 51 -6.46 7.34 -9.81
CA SER A 51 -5.63 8.54 -9.80
C SER A 51 -4.14 8.22 -9.81
N LEU A 52 -3.71 7.24 -9.02
CA LEU A 52 -2.33 6.76 -8.97
C LEU A 52 -1.86 6.22 -10.32
N VAL A 53 -2.66 5.34 -10.93
CA VAL A 53 -2.32 4.77 -12.25
C VAL A 53 -2.20 5.87 -13.31
N ILE A 54 -3.15 6.82 -13.34
CA ILE A 54 -3.10 7.97 -14.26
C ILE A 54 -1.85 8.82 -14.01
N SER A 55 -1.49 9.08 -12.74
CA SER A 55 -0.26 9.82 -12.40
C SER A 55 0.99 9.08 -12.90
N CYS A 56 1.07 7.77 -12.70
CA CYS A 56 2.19 6.97 -13.21
C CYS A 56 2.31 7.03 -14.74
N MET A 57 1.18 6.97 -15.46
CA MET A 57 1.17 7.00 -16.93
C MET A 57 1.51 8.37 -17.52
N ASN A 58 1.19 9.44 -16.82
CA ASN A 58 1.38 10.83 -17.29
C ASN A 58 2.74 11.42 -16.84
N THR A 59 3.42 10.79 -15.90
CA THR A 59 4.73 11.28 -15.44
C THR A 59 5.79 10.94 -16.47
N SER A 60 6.50 11.97 -16.95
CA SER A 60 7.68 11.79 -17.78
C SER A 60 8.87 11.34 -16.93
N ASN A 61 9.65 10.39 -17.46
CA ASN A 61 10.89 9.95 -16.83
C ASN A 61 10.68 9.33 -15.43
N VAL A 62 9.83 8.31 -15.36
CA VAL A 62 9.60 7.57 -14.10
C VAL A 62 10.78 6.67 -13.72
N GLN A 63 11.68 6.37 -14.67
CA GLN A 63 12.83 5.48 -14.47
C GLN A 63 12.39 4.11 -13.94
N HIS A 64 13.05 3.60 -12.88
CA HIS A 64 12.51 2.54 -12.05
C HIS A 64 12.07 3.14 -10.72
N SER A 65 10.77 3.22 -10.52
CA SER A 65 10.19 3.80 -9.31
C SER A 65 9.35 2.78 -8.55
N ILE A 66 9.39 2.88 -7.23
CA ILE A 66 8.52 2.12 -6.33
C ILE A 66 7.64 3.12 -5.58
N ILE A 67 6.33 2.91 -5.60
CA ILE A 67 5.37 3.77 -4.91
C ILE A 67 4.38 2.93 -4.09
N PHE A 68 4.05 3.39 -2.90
CA PHE A 68 2.98 2.80 -2.12
C PHE A 68 1.62 3.29 -2.59
N GLY A 69 0.74 2.34 -2.95
CA GLY A 69 -0.65 2.60 -3.27
C GLY A 69 -1.46 2.60 -1.97
N VAL A 70 -1.64 3.77 -1.40
CA VAL A 70 -2.46 4.03 -0.21
C VAL A 70 -3.23 5.33 -0.41
N SER A 71 -4.43 5.41 0.17
CA SER A 71 -5.21 6.64 0.23
C SER A 71 -4.64 7.63 1.27
N ASN A 72 -5.23 8.80 1.39
CA ASN A 72 -4.80 9.84 2.33
C ASN A 72 -5.26 9.53 3.77
N ASN A 73 -4.93 8.32 4.24
CA ASN A 73 -5.35 7.83 5.55
C ASN A 73 -4.63 8.58 6.68
N ASP A 74 -5.35 8.90 7.76
CA ASP A 74 -4.76 9.62 8.91
C ASP A 74 -3.68 8.81 9.63
N SER A 75 -3.83 7.48 9.66
CA SER A 75 -2.91 6.56 10.35
C SER A 75 -1.92 5.88 9.39
N ILE A 76 -1.41 6.59 8.38
CA ILE A 76 -0.55 6.01 7.34
C ILE A 76 0.78 5.49 7.92
N LEU A 77 1.18 4.28 7.51
CA LEU A 77 2.43 3.61 7.94
C LEU A 77 3.60 3.79 6.97
N VAL A 78 3.38 4.40 5.83
CA VAL A 78 4.36 4.51 4.74
C VAL A 78 4.37 5.93 4.17
N ASP A 79 5.47 6.31 3.54
CA ASP A 79 5.55 7.55 2.79
C ASP A 79 6.04 7.31 1.35
N ASN A 80 5.76 8.25 0.48
CA ASN A 80 6.16 8.22 -0.94
C ASN A 80 7.21 9.29 -1.27
N LYS A 81 8.04 9.69 -0.30
CA LYS A 81 9.04 10.77 -0.50
C LYS A 81 9.99 10.52 -1.66
N TYR A 82 10.35 9.26 -1.91
CA TYR A 82 11.22 8.87 -3.02
C TYR A 82 10.48 8.74 -4.37
N ALA A 83 9.15 8.79 -4.36
CA ALA A 83 8.30 8.74 -5.54
C ALA A 83 7.53 10.06 -5.78
N ASN A 84 7.96 11.16 -5.18
CA ASN A 84 7.30 12.46 -5.28
C ASN A 84 7.18 12.99 -6.73
N HIS A 85 8.11 12.59 -7.61
CA HIS A 85 8.10 12.95 -9.03
C HIS A 85 6.89 12.38 -9.78
N ILE A 86 6.25 11.30 -9.28
CA ILE A 86 5.00 10.75 -9.85
C ILE A 86 3.81 11.67 -9.56
N ALA A 87 3.95 12.60 -8.63
CA ALA A 87 2.92 13.59 -8.30
C ALA A 87 1.56 13.00 -7.88
N TYR A 88 1.56 11.78 -7.34
CA TYR A 88 0.36 11.16 -6.77
C TYR A 88 -0.16 11.98 -5.58
N ARG A 89 -1.46 12.26 -5.59
CA ARG A 89 -2.14 13.06 -4.55
C ARG A 89 -3.44 12.36 -4.19
N PRO A 90 -3.42 11.38 -3.25
CA PRO A 90 -4.61 10.71 -2.78
C PRO A 90 -5.56 11.67 -2.07
N LYS A 91 -6.85 11.36 -2.06
CA LYS A 91 -7.90 12.20 -1.49
C LYS A 91 -8.77 11.48 -0.48
N ASP A 92 -9.05 10.20 -0.71
CA ASP A 92 -9.96 9.42 0.12
C ASP A 92 -9.25 9.03 1.43
N ASN A 93 -10.02 8.91 2.52
CA ASN A 93 -9.49 8.63 3.85
C ASN A 93 -10.26 7.50 4.52
N GLY A 94 -9.56 6.45 4.94
CA GLY A 94 -10.15 5.32 5.65
C GLY A 94 -10.73 5.68 7.01
N GLU A 95 -10.33 6.81 7.60
CA GLU A 95 -10.81 7.27 8.90
C GLU A 95 -12.33 7.47 8.95
N GLU A 96 -12.95 7.79 7.82
CA GLU A 96 -14.42 7.93 7.70
C GLU A 96 -15.16 6.64 8.10
N PHE A 97 -14.49 5.49 8.01
CA PHE A 97 -15.05 4.17 8.32
C PHE A 97 -14.72 3.68 9.75
N ARG A 98 -13.91 4.43 10.52
CA ARG A 98 -13.46 4.01 11.85
C ARG A 98 -14.61 3.58 12.74
N LYS A 99 -15.65 4.41 12.87
CA LYS A 99 -16.80 4.10 13.73
C LYS A 99 -17.48 2.80 13.33
N LYS A 100 -17.67 2.56 12.03
CA LYS A 100 -18.27 1.32 11.52
C LYS A 100 -17.42 0.10 11.87
N ILE A 101 -16.09 0.23 11.82
CA ILE A 101 -15.15 -0.84 12.16
C ILE A 101 -15.17 -1.12 13.66
N GLU A 102 -15.14 -0.08 14.50
CA GLU A 102 -15.18 -0.20 15.96
C GLU A 102 -16.51 -0.79 16.45
N ASP A 103 -17.63 -0.43 15.83
CA ASP A 103 -18.95 -1.00 16.13
C ASP A 103 -19.00 -2.50 15.82
N ASN A 104 -18.26 -2.97 14.82
CA ASN A 104 -18.26 -4.39 14.40
C ASN A 104 -17.20 -5.23 15.14
N TYR A 105 -16.03 -4.69 15.44
CA TYR A 105 -14.86 -5.44 15.92
C TYR A 105 -14.34 -4.95 17.27
N GLY A 106 -14.94 -3.90 17.85
CA GLY A 106 -14.46 -3.26 19.06
C GLY A 106 -13.19 -2.44 18.84
N PHE A 107 -12.62 -1.98 19.94
CA PHE A 107 -11.35 -1.24 19.92
C PHE A 107 -10.18 -2.21 19.82
N ILE A 108 -9.13 -1.82 19.08
CA ILE A 108 -7.88 -2.55 19.02
C ILE A 108 -6.77 -1.75 19.71
N ASP A 109 -5.85 -2.43 20.38
CA ASP A 109 -4.65 -1.79 20.93
C ASP A 109 -3.78 -1.26 19.78
N SER A 110 -3.38 0.00 19.88
CA SER A 110 -2.47 0.63 18.91
C SER A 110 -1.12 -0.08 18.81
N LYS A 111 -0.75 -0.93 19.76
CA LYS A 111 0.46 -1.75 19.78
C LYS A 111 0.25 -3.13 19.18
N ASP A 112 -0.99 -3.50 18.79
CA ASP A 112 -1.26 -4.81 18.20
C ASP A 112 -0.42 -4.99 16.92
N PRO A 113 0.28 -6.13 16.76
CA PRO A 113 1.04 -6.44 15.55
C PRO A 113 0.22 -6.34 14.26
N LEU A 114 -1.09 -6.58 14.30
CA LEU A 114 -1.98 -6.45 13.15
C LEU A 114 -2.01 -5.02 12.58
N VAL A 115 -1.88 -4.01 13.44
CA VAL A 115 -1.93 -2.59 13.01
C VAL A 115 -0.57 -1.94 12.93
N THR A 116 0.45 -2.48 13.61
CA THR A 116 1.79 -1.90 13.67
C THR A 116 2.76 -2.47 12.65
N THR A 117 2.43 -3.60 12.00
CA THR A 117 3.33 -4.26 11.05
C THR A 117 2.80 -4.24 9.62
N HIS A 118 3.71 -4.11 8.65
CA HIS A 118 3.36 -4.16 7.23
C HIS A 118 2.75 -5.51 6.82
N GLY A 119 3.17 -6.61 7.45
CA GLY A 119 2.70 -7.96 7.15
C GLY A 119 1.31 -8.28 7.72
N GLY A 120 0.83 -7.50 8.70
CA GLY A 120 -0.45 -7.73 9.36
C GLY A 120 -0.56 -9.17 9.86
N TYR A 121 -1.68 -9.84 9.59
CA TYR A 121 -1.95 -11.21 10.01
C TYR A 121 -0.81 -12.20 9.71
N PHE A 122 -0.13 -12.06 8.57
CA PHE A 122 0.97 -12.96 8.20
C PHE A 122 2.18 -12.90 9.14
N VAL A 123 2.30 -11.85 9.95
CA VAL A 123 3.38 -11.72 10.95
C VAL A 123 3.04 -12.48 12.22
N SER A 124 1.76 -12.57 12.56
CA SER A 124 1.25 -13.24 13.75
C SER A 124 0.75 -14.67 13.49
N ALA A 125 0.59 -15.06 12.22
CA ALA A 125 0.23 -16.43 11.87
C ALA A 125 1.35 -17.38 12.27
N GLY A 126 1.00 -18.49 12.93
CA GLY A 126 1.91 -19.58 13.25
C GLY A 126 2.50 -20.26 12.01
N HIS A 127 3.46 -21.13 12.22
CA HIS A 127 4.00 -21.97 11.16
C HIS A 127 2.92 -22.94 10.66
N PHE A 128 2.91 -23.28 9.37
CA PHE A 128 1.87 -24.15 8.78
C PHE A 128 1.88 -25.60 9.35
N ASP A 129 2.95 -25.97 10.07
CA ASP A 129 3.09 -27.25 10.77
C ASP A 129 2.60 -27.19 12.24
N ASP A 130 2.07 -26.05 12.71
CA ASP A 130 1.63 -25.84 14.10
C ASP A 130 0.15 -26.25 14.32
N GLU A 131 -0.46 -27.08 13.46
CA GLU A 131 -1.84 -27.61 13.60
C GLU A 131 -1.90 -28.86 14.52
#